data_28267e1cef77a63b3c3cc8f348977ddb
#
_entry.id   28267e1cef77a63b3c3cc8f348977ddb
#
_cell.length_a   1.000
_cell.length_b   1.000
_cell.length_c   1.000
_cell.angle_alpha   90.00
_cell.angle_beta   90.00
_cell.angle_gamma   90.00
#
_symmetry.space_group_name_H-M   'P 1'
#
loop_
_entity.id
_entity.type
_entity.pdbx_description
1 polymer ?
#
loop_
_entity_poly.entity_id
_entity_poly.type
_entity_poly.pdbx_seq_one_letter_code
_entity_poly.pdbx_strand_id
1 'polypeptide(L)'
;EGFGHFGISTQNVYTLVDEIKKLDGKVTREPGPVKGGKTEIAFVEDPTGYKWELIQREKLSPEPLCQVMLRVGDLDRSITWYEKVLGMQLIRKRDNPEYKYTLAFLGYGPEEENCVLELTYNYGVESYAKGNAYAQVAVSTSDVYKSAEAIKEAGGVITREPGPVPGIGTKILATTDPDGYKYVLVDNADFLQELK
;
A
#
# COMPACT_ATOMS: atom_id res chain seq x y z
N GLU A 1 15.22 -0.43 3.66
CA GLU A 1 14.38 -1.49 3.16
C GLU A 1 13.16 -0.92 2.45
N GLY A 2 12.72 -1.61 1.37
CA GLY A 2 11.71 -1.09 0.46
C GLY A 2 10.32 -0.94 1.07
N PHE A 3 9.76 -2.00 1.69
CA PHE A 3 8.50 -1.91 2.41
C PHE A 3 8.67 -1.02 3.65
N GLY A 4 7.69 -0.16 3.90
CA GLY A 4 7.70 0.77 5.02
C GLY A 4 6.77 0.40 6.15
N HIS A 5 5.46 0.46 5.89
CA HIS A 5 4.43 0.20 6.89
C HIS A 5 3.07 -0.08 6.26
N PHE A 6 2.15 -0.57 7.08
CA PHE A 6 0.71 -0.54 6.83
C PHE A 6 0.08 0.64 7.57
N GLY A 7 -1.00 1.21 7.04
CA GLY A 7 -1.78 2.26 7.69
C GLY A 7 -3.15 1.74 8.13
N ILE A 8 -3.51 2.02 9.37
CA ILE A 8 -4.82 1.70 9.96
C ILE A 8 -5.50 3.01 10.36
N SER A 9 -6.73 3.21 9.91
CA SER A 9 -7.55 4.35 10.33
C SER A 9 -8.19 4.12 11.70
N THR A 10 -8.21 5.16 12.53
CA THR A 10 -8.86 5.16 13.84
C THR A 10 -9.54 6.51 14.11
N GLN A 11 -10.61 6.54 14.92
CA GLN A 11 -11.24 7.79 15.33
C GLN A 11 -10.42 8.55 16.38
N ASN A 12 -9.68 7.83 17.20
CA ASN A 12 -8.86 8.43 18.25
C ASN A 12 -7.56 7.64 18.43
N VAL A 13 -6.48 8.20 17.93
CA VAL A 13 -5.17 7.57 17.98
C VAL A 13 -4.60 7.48 19.40
N TYR A 14 -4.95 8.44 20.27
CA TYR A 14 -4.48 8.45 21.67
C TYR A 14 -5.09 7.32 22.46
N THR A 15 -6.42 7.17 22.39
CA THR A 15 -7.13 6.06 23.05
C THR A 15 -6.64 4.70 22.55
N LEU A 16 -6.46 4.56 21.22
CA LEU A 16 -6.00 3.28 20.66
C LEU A 16 -4.58 2.95 21.13
N VAL A 17 -3.67 3.92 21.19
CA VAL A 17 -2.32 3.71 21.70
C VAL A 17 -2.30 3.35 23.18
N ASP A 18 -3.15 3.99 23.99
CA ASP A 18 -3.29 3.63 25.42
C ASP A 18 -3.79 2.19 25.62
N GLU A 19 -4.71 1.73 24.78
CA GLU A 19 -5.18 0.34 24.79
C GLU A 19 -4.07 -0.64 24.37
N ILE A 20 -3.33 -0.31 23.30
CA ILE A 20 -2.19 -1.12 22.86
C ILE A 20 -1.13 -1.25 23.96
N LYS A 21 -0.81 -0.17 24.68
CA LYS A 21 0.13 -0.19 25.81
C LYS A 21 -0.35 -1.07 26.97
N LYS A 22 -1.65 -1.07 27.27
CA LYS A 22 -2.24 -1.95 28.30
C LYS A 22 -2.10 -3.44 27.97
N LEU A 23 -1.93 -3.77 26.68
CA LEU A 23 -1.71 -5.11 26.17
C LEU A 23 -0.24 -5.41 25.88
N ASP A 24 0.69 -4.62 26.48
CA ASP A 24 2.13 -4.71 26.26
C ASP A 24 2.58 -4.56 24.79
N GLY A 25 1.75 -3.90 23.95
CA GLY A 25 2.06 -3.63 22.55
C GLY A 25 3.19 -2.61 22.40
N LYS A 26 4.03 -2.80 21.38
CA LYS A 26 5.21 -1.98 21.13
C LYS A 26 4.87 -0.70 20.37
N VAL A 27 4.87 0.43 21.07
CA VAL A 27 4.72 1.77 20.49
C VAL A 27 6.10 2.29 20.09
N THR A 28 6.29 2.62 18.79
CA THR A 28 7.56 3.13 18.25
C THR A 28 7.54 4.64 17.99
N ARG A 29 6.35 5.23 17.90
CA ARG A 29 6.12 6.67 17.89
C ARG A 29 4.83 6.98 18.64
N GLU A 30 4.93 7.83 19.64
CA GLU A 30 3.77 8.32 20.40
C GLU A 30 2.81 9.14 19.50
N PRO A 31 1.50 9.18 19.86
CA PRO A 31 0.52 9.99 19.15
C PRO A 31 0.92 11.46 19.07
N GLY A 32 0.69 12.04 17.91
CA GLY A 32 0.95 13.45 17.68
C GLY A 32 0.85 13.79 16.20
N PRO A 33 0.85 15.09 15.85
CA PRO A 33 0.68 15.52 14.47
C PRO A 33 1.81 15.03 13.57
N VAL A 34 1.49 14.71 12.32
CA VAL A 34 2.49 14.44 11.30
C VAL A 34 3.34 15.69 11.06
N LYS A 35 4.65 15.50 10.86
CA LYS A 35 5.56 16.62 10.59
C LYS A 35 5.06 17.46 9.42
N GLY A 36 4.92 18.78 9.65
CA GLY A 36 4.42 19.71 8.64
C GLY A 36 2.94 19.55 8.28
N GLY A 37 2.13 18.87 9.09
CA GLY A 37 0.68 18.67 8.90
C GLY A 37 -0.09 18.66 10.21
N LYS A 38 -1.41 18.41 10.10
CA LYS A 38 -2.34 18.42 11.25
C LYS A 38 -2.87 17.01 11.59
N THR A 39 -2.67 16.04 10.72
CA THR A 39 -3.17 14.67 10.94
C THR A 39 -2.45 14.05 12.13
N GLU A 40 -3.20 13.61 13.11
CA GLU A 40 -2.68 12.89 14.26
C GLU A 40 -2.38 11.45 13.86
N ILE A 41 -1.15 11.01 14.15
CA ILE A 41 -0.67 9.66 13.85
C ILE A 41 0.14 9.11 15.01
N ALA A 42 0.26 7.78 15.06
CA ALA A 42 1.21 7.06 15.89
C ALA A 42 1.83 5.91 15.10
N PHE A 43 2.91 5.34 15.58
CA PHE A 43 3.44 4.10 15.02
C PHE A 43 3.56 3.03 16.09
N VAL A 44 3.17 1.83 15.72
CA VAL A 44 3.34 0.61 16.53
C VAL A 44 4.06 -0.45 15.70
N GLU A 45 4.54 -1.47 16.36
CA GLU A 45 5.22 -2.60 15.73
C GLU A 45 4.59 -3.89 16.22
N ASP A 46 4.25 -4.78 15.30
CA ASP A 46 3.70 -6.09 15.64
C ASP A 46 4.82 -7.05 16.13
N PRO A 47 4.48 -8.23 16.68
CA PRO A 47 5.46 -9.18 17.18
C PRO A 47 6.46 -9.70 16.14
N THR A 48 6.16 -9.56 14.86
CA THR A 48 7.03 -9.96 13.75
C THR A 48 7.90 -8.83 13.22
N GLY A 49 7.72 -7.61 13.74
CA GLY A 49 8.50 -6.43 13.40
C GLY A 49 7.93 -5.57 12.28
N TYR A 50 6.72 -5.86 11.80
CA TYR A 50 6.05 -4.97 10.85
C TYR A 50 5.56 -3.70 11.54
N LYS A 51 5.78 -2.57 10.86
CA LYS A 51 5.31 -1.26 11.34
C LYS A 51 3.90 -1.00 10.87
N TRP A 52 3.12 -0.41 11.77
CA TRP A 52 1.75 0.01 11.53
C TRP A 52 1.64 1.49 11.90
N GLU A 53 1.23 2.31 10.95
CA GLU A 53 0.85 3.70 11.16
C GLU A 53 -0.61 3.75 11.56
N LEU A 54 -0.90 4.29 12.73
CA LEU A 54 -2.26 4.57 13.19
C LEU A 54 -2.61 6.00 12.79
N ILE A 55 -3.64 6.16 11.96
CA ILE A 55 -3.99 7.45 11.34
C ILE A 55 -5.35 7.88 11.85
N GLN A 56 -5.41 9.03 12.53
CA GLN A 56 -6.68 9.56 13.02
C GLN A 56 -7.50 10.15 11.88
N ARG A 57 -8.75 9.71 11.76
CA ARG A 57 -9.72 10.19 10.79
C ARG A 57 -11.07 10.47 11.47
N GLU A 58 -11.74 11.54 11.06
CA GLU A 58 -13.06 11.90 11.59
C GLU A 58 -14.12 10.86 11.21
N LYS A 59 -14.06 10.37 9.96
CA LYS A 59 -14.95 9.33 9.45
C LYS A 59 -14.14 8.08 9.14
N LEU A 60 -14.56 6.95 9.71
CA LEU A 60 -13.96 5.65 9.42
C LEU A 60 -14.64 5.02 8.20
N SER A 61 -13.82 4.39 7.36
CA SER A 61 -14.28 3.38 6.40
C SER A 61 -14.64 2.09 7.13
N PRO A 62 -15.58 1.26 6.61
CA PRO A 62 -15.81 -0.09 7.12
C PRO A 62 -14.55 -0.94 7.18
N GLU A 63 -13.61 -0.71 6.26
CA GLU A 63 -12.29 -1.35 6.21
C GLU A 63 -11.24 -0.43 6.84
N PRO A 64 -10.64 -0.83 7.98
CA PRO A 64 -9.68 0.03 8.68
C PRO A 64 -8.33 0.11 7.97
N LEU A 65 -7.92 -0.90 7.17
CA LEU A 65 -6.70 -0.85 6.39
C LEU A 65 -6.82 0.24 5.32
N CYS A 66 -6.10 1.33 5.51
CA CYS A 66 -6.26 2.52 4.67
C CYS A 66 -5.01 2.89 3.86
N GLN A 67 -3.87 2.24 4.12
CA GLN A 67 -2.62 2.60 3.46
C GLN A 67 -1.62 1.45 3.46
N VAL A 68 -0.87 1.35 2.36
CA VAL A 68 0.35 0.53 2.25
C VAL A 68 1.47 1.44 1.76
N MET A 69 2.60 1.49 2.47
CA MET A 69 3.71 2.35 2.10
C MET A 69 4.88 1.56 1.52
N LEU A 70 5.35 2.00 0.34
CA LEU A 70 6.54 1.47 -0.33
C LEU A 70 7.54 2.61 -0.63
N ARG A 71 8.83 2.32 -0.53
CA ARG A 71 9.89 3.23 -0.97
C ARG A 71 10.28 2.96 -2.40
N VAL A 72 10.43 4.01 -3.19
CA VAL A 72 10.75 3.94 -4.62
C VAL A 72 12.00 4.74 -4.95
N GLY A 73 12.76 4.26 -5.93
CA GLY A 73 14.00 4.91 -6.36
C GLY A 73 13.79 6.09 -7.31
N ASP A 74 12.62 6.17 -7.95
CA ASP A 74 12.23 7.28 -8.84
C ASP A 74 10.71 7.45 -8.76
N LEU A 75 10.28 8.58 -8.18
CA LEU A 75 8.88 8.82 -7.90
C LEU A 75 8.04 9.03 -9.16
N ASP A 76 8.53 9.80 -10.12
CA ASP A 76 7.76 10.14 -11.33
C ASP A 76 7.64 8.93 -12.28
N ARG A 77 8.69 8.11 -12.37
CA ARG A 77 8.66 6.81 -13.06
C ARG A 77 7.62 5.89 -12.41
N SER A 78 7.63 5.80 -11.09
CA SER A 78 6.70 4.93 -10.36
C SER A 78 5.26 5.41 -10.50
N ILE A 79 4.97 6.70 -10.28
CA ILE A 79 3.64 7.28 -10.50
C ILE A 79 3.13 6.95 -11.91
N THR A 80 3.95 7.22 -12.93
CA THR A 80 3.59 6.94 -14.33
C THR A 80 3.24 5.47 -14.56
N TRP A 81 4.00 4.57 -13.96
CA TRP A 81 3.74 3.13 -14.06
C TRP A 81 2.42 2.73 -13.39
N TYR A 82 2.17 3.18 -12.15
CA TYR A 82 0.94 2.84 -11.43
C TYR A 82 -0.30 3.39 -12.13
N GLU A 83 -0.22 4.60 -12.69
CA GLU A 83 -1.33 5.18 -13.46
C GLU A 83 -1.59 4.40 -14.76
N LYS A 84 -0.54 4.11 -15.54
CA LYS A 84 -0.70 3.47 -16.85
C LYS A 84 -0.98 1.96 -16.75
N VAL A 85 -0.26 1.26 -15.87
CA VAL A 85 -0.27 -0.21 -15.85
C VAL A 85 -1.33 -0.76 -14.90
N LEU A 86 -1.52 -0.14 -13.73
CA LEU A 86 -2.52 -0.59 -12.76
C LEU A 86 -3.78 0.28 -12.75
N GLY A 87 -3.84 1.36 -13.55
CA GLY A 87 -5.02 2.23 -13.64
C GLY A 87 -5.31 3.01 -12.35
N MET A 88 -4.32 3.16 -11.47
CA MET A 88 -4.45 3.99 -10.27
C MET A 88 -4.51 5.47 -10.66
N GLN A 89 -4.99 6.30 -9.76
CA GLN A 89 -4.98 7.75 -9.89
C GLN A 89 -4.03 8.35 -8.86
N LEU A 90 -3.22 9.32 -9.27
CA LEU A 90 -2.47 10.14 -8.32
C LEU A 90 -3.47 11.05 -7.57
N ILE A 91 -3.65 10.81 -6.28
CA ILE A 91 -4.59 11.55 -5.43
C ILE A 91 -3.94 12.83 -4.93
N ARG A 92 -2.71 12.72 -4.42
CA ARG A 92 -1.95 13.87 -3.94
C ARG A 92 -0.45 13.58 -3.92
N LYS A 93 0.34 14.66 -4.02
CA LYS A 93 1.80 14.65 -3.84
C LYS A 93 2.16 15.64 -2.75
N ARG A 94 3.15 15.31 -1.92
CA ARG A 94 3.60 16.17 -0.84
C ARG A 94 5.12 16.17 -0.77
N ASP A 95 5.71 17.34 -1.00
CA ASP A 95 7.14 17.55 -0.83
C ASP A 95 7.49 17.91 0.61
N ASN A 96 8.54 17.29 1.12
CA ASN A 96 9.10 17.56 2.45
C ASN A 96 10.62 17.80 2.34
N PRO A 97 11.04 18.92 1.73
CA PRO A 97 12.45 19.16 1.38
C PRO A 97 13.34 19.28 2.62
N GLU A 98 12.83 19.77 3.73
CA GLU A 98 13.56 19.83 5.01
C GLU A 98 13.98 18.44 5.51
N TYR A 99 13.18 17.42 5.20
CA TYR A 99 13.42 16.02 5.58
C TYR A 99 13.93 15.17 4.42
N LYS A 100 14.17 15.78 3.24
CA LYS A 100 14.72 15.18 2.04
C LYS A 100 13.89 13.98 1.52
N TYR A 101 12.57 14.11 1.49
CA TYR A 101 11.69 13.12 0.86
C TYR A 101 10.44 13.76 0.24
N THR A 102 9.87 13.07 -0.72
CA THR A 102 8.57 13.39 -1.33
C THR A 102 7.66 12.18 -1.20
N LEU A 103 6.39 12.41 -0.90
CA LEU A 103 5.33 11.40 -0.86
C LEU A 103 4.40 11.56 -2.06
N ALA A 104 3.92 10.44 -2.59
CA ALA A 104 2.80 10.39 -3.53
C ALA A 104 1.79 9.34 -3.04
N PHE A 105 0.51 9.68 -3.11
CA PHE A 105 -0.60 8.81 -2.73
C PHE A 105 -1.40 8.46 -3.96
N LEU A 106 -1.52 7.18 -4.24
CA LEU A 106 -2.24 6.65 -5.41
C LEU A 106 -3.31 5.66 -4.96
N GLY A 107 -4.39 5.57 -5.72
CA GLY A 107 -5.49 4.65 -5.41
C GLY A 107 -6.56 4.62 -6.48
N TYR A 108 -7.65 3.92 -6.18
CA TYR A 108 -8.79 3.75 -7.09
C TYR A 108 -10.00 4.61 -6.70
N GLY A 109 -9.83 5.53 -5.77
CA GLY A 109 -10.87 6.44 -5.32
C GLY A 109 -10.37 7.37 -4.20
N PRO A 110 -11.28 8.15 -3.58
CA PRO A 110 -10.93 9.07 -2.51
C PRO A 110 -10.20 8.38 -1.35
N GLU A 111 -9.17 9.02 -0.82
CA GLU A 111 -8.33 8.50 0.27
C GLU A 111 -9.13 8.19 1.55
N GLU A 112 -10.24 8.91 1.76
CA GLU A 112 -11.11 8.72 2.93
C GLU A 112 -11.93 7.43 2.87
N GLU A 113 -12.10 6.86 1.69
CA GLU A 113 -12.99 5.71 1.45
C GLU A 113 -12.24 4.46 0.96
N ASN A 114 -10.99 4.64 0.54
CA ASN A 114 -10.21 3.58 -0.09
C ASN A 114 -8.85 3.40 0.58
N CYS A 115 -8.33 2.18 0.50
CA CYS A 115 -6.93 1.93 0.80
C CYS A 115 -6.07 2.55 -0.31
N VAL A 116 -5.06 3.32 0.07
CA VAL A 116 -4.13 3.97 -0.86
C VAL A 116 -2.73 3.39 -0.78
N LEU A 117 -2.03 3.48 -1.89
CA LEU A 117 -0.60 3.22 -1.94
C LEU A 117 0.16 4.52 -1.69
N GLU A 118 0.93 4.58 -0.61
CA GLU A 118 1.88 5.66 -0.36
C GLU A 118 3.24 5.29 -0.95
N LEU A 119 3.72 6.08 -1.89
CA LEU A 119 5.08 6.00 -2.40
C LEU A 119 5.95 7.04 -1.70
N THR A 120 7.06 6.60 -1.11
CA THR A 120 8.07 7.48 -0.50
C THR A 120 9.34 7.47 -1.34
N TYR A 121 9.71 8.63 -1.84
CA TYR A 121 11.00 8.86 -2.48
C TYR A 121 11.91 9.65 -1.54
N ASN A 122 12.97 9.02 -1.06
CA ASN A 122 14.04 9.70 -0.31
C ASN A 122 15.06 10.25 -1.29
N TYR A 123 15.38 11.53 -1.19
CA TYR A 123 16.26 12.22 -2.15
C TYR A 123 17.63 11.56 -2.26
N GLY A 124 18.01 11.24 -3.48
CA GLY A 124 19.30 10.62 -3.77
C GLY A 124 19.38 9.10 -3.53
N VAL A 125 18.27 8.46 -3.18
CA VAL A 125 18.22 6.99 -3.04
C VAL A 125 17.53 6.39 -4.25
N GLU A 126 18.28 5.64 -5.05
CA GLU A 126 17.83 5.12 -6.35
C GLU A 126 17.26 3.68 -6.26
N SER A 127 17.51 2.97 -5.17
CA SER A 127 17.02 1.60 -4.98
C SER A 127 16.94 1.20 -3.52
N TYR A 128 16.13 0.18 -3.23
CA TYR A 128 15.94 -0.36 -1.90
C TYR A 128 15.99 -1.88 -1.91
N ALA A 129 16.66 -2.47 -0.92
CA ALA A 129 16.56 -3.90 -0.67
C ALA A 129 15.14 -4.25 -0.22
N LYS A 130 14.51 -5.21 -0.87
CA LYS A 130 13.17 -5.72 -0.50
C LYS A 130 13.23 -6.71 0.66
N GLY A 131 14.38 -7.32 0.88
CA GLY A 131 14.53 -8.39 1.86
C GLY A 131 13.72 -9.64 1.49
N ASN A 132 13.33 -10.40 2.50
CA ASN A 132 12.54 -11.64 2.37
C ASN A 132 11.16 -11.54 3.04
N ALA A 133 10.78 -10.39 3.59
CA ALA A 133 9.51 -10.18 4.28
C ALA A 133 8.40 -9.65 3.35
N TYR A 134 8.77 -8.88 2.30
CA TYR A 134 7.80 -8.44 1.30
C TYR A 134 7.47 -9.59 0.35
N ALA A 135 6.21 -9.98 0.28
CA ALA A 135 5.73 -10.99 -0.67
C ALA A 135 5.06 -10.32 -1.88
N GLN A 136 3.99 -9.59 -1.66
CA GLN A 136 3.18 -8.95 -2.71
C GLN A 136 2.14 -8.00 -2.13
N VAL A 137 1.61 -7.11 -2.97
CA VAL A 137 0.33 -6.43 -2.76
C VAL A 137 -0.69 -7.09 -3.68
N ALA A 138 -1.87 -7.43 -3.15
CA ALA A 138 -2.98 -7.94 -3.92
C ALA A 138 -3.97 -6.81 -4.25
N VAL A 139 -4.44 -6.79 -5.50
CA VAL A 139 -5.43 -5.84 -6.02
C VAL A 139 -6.55 -6.63 -6.67
N SER A 140 -7.80 -6.32 -6.33
CA SER A 140 -8.94 -6.98 -6.95
C SER A 140 -9.18 -6.47 -8.38
N THR A 141 -9.63 -7.37 -9.26
CA THR A 141 -10.09 -7.03 -10.61
C THR A 141 -11.35 -7.82 -10.95
N SER A 142 -12.15 -7.30 -11.85
CA SER A 142 -13.34 -8.01 -12.36
C SER A 142 -13.00 -9.11 -13.38
N ASP A 143 -11.83 -9.05 -14.00
CA ASP A 143 -11.40 -10.01 -15.04
C ASP A 143 -9.87 -9.97 -15.18
N VAL A 144 -9.19 -11.02 -14.71
CA VAL A 144 -7.73 -11.11 -14.77
C VAL A 144 -7.20 -11.21 -16.20
N TYR A 145 -7.96 -11.77 -17.14
CA TYR A 145 -7.51 -11.90 -18.53
C TYR A 145 -7.48 -10.55 -19.23
N LYS A 146 -8.56 -9.76 -19.09
CA LYS A 146 -8.60 -8.37 -19.60
C LYS A 146 -7.55 -7.49 -18.93
N SER A 147 -7.34 -7.68 -17.62
CA SER A 147 -6.27 -6.97 -16.91
C SER A 147 -4.89 -7.32 -17.45
N ALA A 148 -4.63 -8.58 -17.80
CA ALA A 148 -3.37 -8.98 -18.41
C ALA A 148 -3.13 -8.32 -19.79
N GLU A 149 -4.17 -8.24 -20.61
CA GLU A 149 -4.10 -7.54 -21.91
C GLU A 149 -3.80 -6.05 -21.71
N ALA A 150 -4.54 -5.37 -20.82
CA ALA A 150 -4.34 -3.96 -20.53
C ALA A 150 -2.93 -3.66 -19.97
N ILE A 151 -2.43 -4.51 -19.07
CA ILE A 151 -1.06 -4.40 -18.52
C ILE A 151 -0.02 -4.52 -19.64
N LYS A 152 -0.15 -5.50 -20.54
CA LYS A 152 0.75 -5.70 -21.68
C LYS A 152 0.72 -4.51 -22.65
N GLU A 153 -0.47 -4.01 -22.98
CA GLU A 153 -0.66 -2.83 -23.83
C GLU A 153 -0.04 -1.57 -23.22
N ALA A 154 -0.10 -1.42 -21.91
CA ALA A 154 0.52 -0.32 -21.17
C ALA A 154 2.05 -0.47 -21.01
N GLY A 155 2.64 -1.56 -21.50
CA GLY A 155 4.08 -1.85 -21.40
C GLY A 155 4.49 -2.47 -20.05
N GLY A 156 3.55 -2.95 -19.24
CA GLY A 156 3.82 -3.70 -18.02
C GLY A 156 4.29 -5.12 -18.30
N VAL A 157 5.01 -5.70 -17.35
CA VAL A 157 5.55 -7.06 -17.45
C VAL A 157 4.69 -8.04 -16.65
N ILE A 158 4.15 -9.05 -17.32
CA ILE A 158 3.45 -10.15 -16.66
C ILE A 158 4.49 -11.17 -16.15
N THR A 159 4.55 -11.36 -14.84
CA THR A 159 5.45 -12.33 -14.19
C THR A 159 4.75 -13.66 -13.87
N ARG A 160 3.42 -13.68 -13.90
CA ARG A 160 2.57 -14.87 -13.91
C ARG A 160 1.38 -14.62 -14.82
N GLU A 161 1.24 -15.44 -15.85
CA GLU A 161 0.09 -15.36 -16.76
C GLU A 161 -1.24 -15.59 -16.02
N PRO A 162 -2.34 -14.98 -16.48
CA PRO A 162 -3.64 -15.11 -15.84
C PRO A 162 -4.13 -16.57 -15.87
N GLY A 163 -4.69 -17.00 -14.76
CA GLY A 163 -5.25 -18.33 -14.64
C GLY A 163 -5.49 -18.75 -13.19
N PRO A 164 -6.12 -19.92 -12.99
CA PRO A 164 -6.47 -20.41 -11.66
C PRO A 164 -5.25 -20.76 -10.83
N VAL A 165 -5.36 -20.56 -9.52
CA VAL A 165 -4.40 -21.08 -8.55
C VAL A 165 -4.68 -22.58 -8.35
N PRO A 166 -3.69 -23.47 -8.52
CA PRO A 166 -3.88 -24.89 -8.31
C PRO A 166 -4.45 -25.20 -6.92
N GLY A 167 -5.50 -26.00 -6.88
CA GLY A 167 -6.15 -26.43 -5.63
C GLY A 167 -7.17 -25.46 -5.05
N ILE A 168 -7.13 -24.17 -5.44
CA ILE A 168 -8.05 -23.15 -4.93
C ILE A 168 -9.08 -22.76 -6.01
N GLY A 169 -8.65 -22.60 -7.26
CA GLY A 169 -9.52 -22.27 -8.39
C GLY A 169 -9.59 -20.76 -8.69
N THR A 170 -9.36 -19.89 -7.73
CA THR A 170 -9.34 -18.44 -7.92
C THR A 170 -8.33 -18.03 -8.97
N LYS A 171 -8.78 -17.28 -9.94
CA LYS A 171 -7.92 -16.78 -11.01
C LYS A 171 -7.12 -15.57 -10.53
N ILE A 172 -5.83 -15.59 -10.82
CA ILE A 172 -4.90 -14.49 -10.53
C ILE A 172 -3.96 -14.26 -11.72
N LEU A 173 -3.37 -13.09 -11.76
CA LEU A 173 -2.16 -12.79 -12.54
C LEU A 173 -1.13 -12.11 -11.65
N ALA A 174 0.13 -12.03 -12.07
CA ALA A 174 1.13 -11.23 -11.38
C ALA A 174 1.90 -10.33 -12.33
N THR A 175 2.25 -9.16 -11.83
CA THR A 175 3.11 -8.16 -12.49
C THR A 175 4.12 -7.61 -11.48
N THR A 176 5.08 -6.84 -11.95
CA THR A 176 6.12 -6.24 -11.11
C THR A 176 6.28 -4.78 -11.50
N ASP A 177 6.34 -3.90 -10.53
CA ASP A 177 6.59 -2.49 -10.75
C ASP A 177 8.07 -2.20 -11.12
N PRO A 178 8.43 -0.95 -11.48
CA PRO A 178 9.80 -0.59 -11.85
C PRO A 178 10.86 -0.77 -10.76
N ASP A 179 10.46 -0.79 -9.49
CA ASP A 179 11.35 -1.05 -8.35
C ASP A 179 11.38 -2.53 -7.95
N GLY A 180 10.64 -3.38 -8.67
CA GLY A 180 10.59 -4.83 -8.48
C GLY A 180 9.62 -5.28 -7.39
N TYR A 181 8.65 -4.46 -6.97
CA TYR A 181 7.57 -4.89 -6.10
C TYR A 181 6.54 -5.70 -6.88
N LYS A 182 6.25 -6.88 -6.37
CA LYS A 182 5.28 -7.79 -6.97
C LYS A 182 3.85 -7.37 -6.63
N TYR A 183 3.01 -7.33 -7.63
CA TYR A 183 1.56 -7.16 -7.53
C TYR A 183 0.86 -8.41 -8.05
N VAL A 184 -0.18 -8.82 -7.35
CA VAL A 184 -1.07 -9.89 -7.79
C VAL A 184 -2.46 -9.31 -7.99
N LEU A 185 -2.98 -9.42 -9.21
CA LEU A 185 -4.38 -9.09 -9.47
C LEU A 185 -5.21 -10.36 -9.28
N VAL A 186 -6.28 -10.23 -8.52
CA VAL A 186 -7.14 -11.35 -8.10
C VAL A 186 -8.54 -11.14 -8.67
N ASP A 187 -9.10 -12.16 -9.31
CA ASP A 187 -10.49 -12.15 -9.77
C ASP A 187 -11.41 -12.04 -8.55
N ASN A 188 -12.13 -10.92 -8.47
CA ASN A 188 -12.95 -10.60 -7.30
C ASN A 188 -14.11 -11.58 -7.10
N ALA A 189 -14.73 -12.03 -8.19
CA ALA A 189 -15.86 -12.95 -8.11
C ALA A 189 -15.43 -14.32 -7.58
N ASP A 190 -14.30 -14.83 -8.05
CA ASP A 190 -13.73 -16.09 -7.57
C ASP A 190 -13.31 -15.97 -6.11
N PHE A 191 -12.60 -14.90 -5.74
CA PHE A 191 -12.13 -14.67 -4.37
C PHE A 191 -13.29 -14.62 -3.35
N LEU A 192 -14.37 -13.92 -3.68
CA LEU A 192 -15.56 -13.85 -2.81
C LEU A 192 -16.25 -15.21 -2.64
N GLN A 193 -16.00 -16.19 -3.51
CA GLN A 193 -16.50 -17.55 -3.33
C GLN A 193 -15.65 -18.38 -2.38
N GLU A 194 -14.35 -18.11 -2.29
CA GLU A 194 -13.47 -18.77 -1.30
C GLU A 194 -13.83 -18.40 0.14
N LEU A 195 -14.48 -17.25 0.36
CA LEU A 195 -14.87 -16.77 1.68
C LEU A 195 -16.19 -17.37 2.20
N LYS A 196 -16.87 -18.21 1.41
CA LYS A 196 -18.13 -18.88 1.76
C LYS A 196 -17.88 -20.29 2.26
#